data_bd63e43259f1b1f3b20a31ab72c55508
#
_entry.id   bd63e43259f1b1f3b20a31ab72c55508
#
_cell.length_a   1.000
_cell.length_b   1.000
_cell.length_c   1.000
_cell.angle_alpha   90.00
_cell.angle_beta   90.00
_cell.angle_gamma   90.00
#
_symmetry.space_group_name_H-M   'P 1'
#
loop_
_entity.id
_entity.type
_entity.pdbx_description
1 polymer ?
#
loop_
_entity_poly.entity_id
_entity_poly.type
_entity_poly.pdbx_seq_one_letter_code
_entity_poly.pdbx_strand_id
1 'polypeptide(L)'
;MDDNVKIHTLMKKGLYMEAEQIARDANFPREIQSEIIKEYADKLFQQKKYDDAIDQFIKTIGFLNPSYVIQRYIQVTQLDNLIKYLEKLIREPKNM
;
A
#
# COMPACT_ATOMS: atom_id res chain seq x y z
N MET A 1 17.58 -5.70 18.82
CA MET A 1 16.63 -4.60 18.60
C MET A 1 15.27 -5.17 18.25
N ASP A 2 14.26 -4.62 18.84
CA ASP A 2 12.88 -5.02 18.62
C ASP A 2 12.49 -4.79 17.16
N ASP A 3 11.73 -5.72 16.58
CA ASP A 3 11.29 -5.59 15.19
C ASP A 3 10.42 -4.35 14.99
N ASN A 4 9.60 -3.99 15.98
CA ASN A 4 8.81 -2.77 15.89
C ASN A 4 9.69 -1.54 15.74
N VAL A 5 10.77 -1.48 16.49
CA VAL A 5 11.70 -0.35 16.43
C VAL A 5 12.41 -0.33 15.09
N LYS A 6 12.82 -1.50 14.58
CA LYS A 6 13.47 -1.57 13.27
C LYS A 6 12.55 -1.07 12.17
N ILE A 7 11.30 -1.53 12.19
CA ILE A 7 10.32 -1.13 11.17
C ILE A 7 10.11 0.38 11.22
N HIS A 8 9.91 0.91 12.41
CA HIS A 8 9.66 2.34 12.57
C HIS A 8 10.85 3.16 12.06
N THR A 9 12.06 2.74 12.42
CA THR A 9 13.26 3.42 11.99
C THR A 9 13.42 3.42 10.48
N LEU A 10 13.16 2.25 9.87
CA LEU A 10 13.27 2.13 8.42
C LEU A 10 12.25 3.00 7.70
N MET A 11 11.02 3.04 8.23
CA MET A 11 9.97 3.87 7.63
C MET A 11 10.32 5.35 7.70
N LYS A 12 10.91 5.79 8.81
CA LYS A 12 11.34 7.17 8.94
C LYS A 12 12.40 7.54 7.92
N LYS A 13 13.21 6.56 7.53
CA LYS A 13 14.25 6.77 6.52
C LYS A 13 13.72 6.60 5.10
N GLY A 14 12.46 6.28 4.93
CA GLY A 14 11.88 6.06 3.61
C GLY A 14 12.17 4.69 3.04
N LEU A 15 12.64 3.76 3.86
CA LEU A 15 13.00 2.41 3.41
C LEU A 15 11.81 1.48 3.66
N TYR A 16 10.72 1.73 2.94
CA TYR A 16 9.45 1.05 3.19
C TYR A 16 9.49 -0.43 2.81
N MET A 17 10.17 -0.77 1.72
CA MET A 17 10.22 -2.16 1.28
C MET A 17 10.97 -3.01 2.29
N GLU A 18 12.04 -2.47 2.85
CA GLU A 18 12.79 -3.15 3.89
C GLU A 18 11.96 -3.34 5.14
N ALA A 19 11.20 -2.31 5.51
CA ALA A 19 10.32 -2.39 6.68
C ALA A 19 9.26 -3.46 6.49
N GLU A 20 8.67 -3.51 5.31
CA GLU A 20 7.62 -4.49 5.01
C GLU A 20 8.19 -5.90 5.01
N GLN A 21 9.42 -6.07 4.53
CA GLN A 21 10.06 -7.38 4.53
C GLN A 21 10.27 -7.88 5.96
N ILE A 22 10.68 -7.00 6.87
CA ILE A 22 10.86 -7.37 8.27
C ILE A 22 9.52 -7.78 8.88
N ALA A 23 8.47 -7.01 8.60
CA ALA A 23 7.15 -7.33 9.13
C ALA A 23 6.67 -8.69 8.62
N ARG A 24 6.92 -8.98 7.36
CA ARG A 24 6.52 -10.24 6.77
C ARG A 24 7.31 -11.40 7.39
N ASP A 25 8.61 -11.26 7.50
CA ASP A 25 9.47 -12.31 8.05
C ASP A 25 9.16 -12.59 9.51
N ALA A 26 8.77 -11.57 10.25
CA ALA A 26 8.42 -11.70 11.66
C ALA A 26 6.95 -12.12 11.87
N ASN A 27 6.23 -12.37 10.78
CA ASN A 27 4.84 -12.79 10.82
C ASN A 27 3.93 -11.79 11.53
N PHE A 28 4.17 -10.51 11.30
CA PHE A 28 3.27 -9.48 11.80
C PHE A 28 1.90 -9.65 11.14
N PRO A 29 0.82 -9.21 11.81
CA PRO A 29 -0.52 -9.28 11.21
C PRO A 29 -0.56 -8.61 9.85
N ARG A 30 -1.39 -9.17 8.96
CA ARG A 30 -1.52 -8.64 7.62
C ARG A 30 -1.97 -7.18 7.62
N GLU A 31 -2.75 -6.79 8.63
CA GLU A 31 -3.17 -5.41 8.77
C GLU A 31 -1.99 -4.46 8.93
N ILE A 32 -0.99 -4.89 9.70
CA ILE A 32 0.21 -4.06 9.90
C ILE A 32 1.05 -4.04 8.64
N GLN A 33 1.19 -5.18 7.98
CA GLN A 33 1.90 -5.22 6.70
C GLN A 33 1.24 -4.30 5.69
N SER A 34 -0.08 -4.32 5.64
CA SER A 34 -0.84 -3.47 4.72
C SER A 34 -0.65 -2.00 5.03
N GLU A 35 -0.55 -1.65 6.31
CA GLU A 35 -0.35 -0.25 6.70
C GLU A 35 1.00 0.27 6.20
N ILE A 36 2.03 -0.56 6.29
CA ILE A 36 3.35 -0.19 5.78
C ILE A 36 3.30 0.02 4.27
N ILE A 37 2.62 -0.87 3.56
CA ILE A 37 2.49 -0.77 2.11
C ILE A 37 1.71 0.50 1.74
N LYS A 38 0.67 0.81 2.51
CA LYS A 38 -0.10 2.03 2.28
C LYS A 38 0.77 3.27 2.38
N GLU A 39 1.62 3.34 3.39
CA GLU A 39 2.49 4.50 3.54
C GLU A 39 3.50 4.60 2.40
N TYR A 40 3.99 3.46 1.95
CA TYR A 40 4.88 3.45 0.78
C TYR A 40 4.13 3.97 -0.45
N ALA A 41 2.92 3.48 -0.67
CA ALA A 41 2.11 3.92 -1.80
C ALA A 41 1.83 5.42 -1.73
N ASP A 42 1.52 5.92 -0.53
CA ASP A 42 1.28 7.35 -0.35
C ASP A 42 2.53 8.16 -0.72
N LYS A 43 3.70 7.67 -0.34
CA LYS A 43 4.94 8.37 -0.67
C LYS A 43 5.16 8.41 -2.18
N LEU A 44 4.94 7.28 -2.85
CA LEU A 44 5.05 7.23 -4.29
C LEU A 44 4.06 8.16 -4.96
N PHE A 45 2.84 8.21 -4.43
CA PHE A 45 1.81 9.09 -4.96
C PHE A 45 2.23 10.56 -4.83
N GLN A 46 2.80 10.93 -3.68
CA GLN A 46 3.28 12.29 -3.47
C GLN A 46 4.38 12.66 -4.45
N GLN A 47 5.18 11.69 -4.84
CA GLN A 47 6.24 11.90 -5.81
C GLN A 47 5.73 11.85 -7.25
N LYS A 48 4.42 11.73 -7.42
CA LYS A 48 3.76 11.64 -8.73
C LYS A 48 4.14 10.37 -9.50
N LYS A 49 4.57 9.36 -8.78
CA LYS A 49 4.86 8.05 -9.37
C LYS A 49 3.59 7.21 -9.28
N TYR A 50 2.58 7.61 -10.06
CA TYR A 50 1.24 7.05 -9.94
C TYR A 50 1.17 5.59 -10.32
N ASP A 51 1.96 5.16 -11.31
CA ASP A 51 1.97 3.76 -11.74
C ASP A 51 2.53 2.87 -10.65
N ASP A 52 3.63 3.30 -10.04
CA ASP A 52 4.23 2.51 -8.96
C ASP A 52 3.34 2.52 -7.72
N ALA A 53 2.72 3.66 -7.44
CA ALA A 53 1.84 3.76 -6.28
C ALA A 53 0.65 2.82 -6.38
N ILE A 54 0.03 2.73 -7.57
CA ILE A 54 -1.15 1.88 -7.69
C ILE A 54 -0.79 0.41 -7.52
N ASP A 55 0.40 0.00 -7.94
CA ASP A 55 0.83 -1.37 -7.73
C ASP A 55 0.90 -1.70 -6.24
N GLN A 56 1.32 -0.73 -5.42
CA GLN A 56 1.34 -0.94 -3.98
C GLN A 56 -0.06 -0.90 -3.37
N PHE A 57 -0.89 0.03 -3.81
CA PHE A 57 -2.26 0.09 -3.32
C PHE A 57 -3.03 -1.20 -3.61
N ILE A 58 -2.77 -1.83 -4.74
CA ILE A 58 -3.42 -3.10 -5.07
C ILE A 58 -3.12 -4.16 -4.02
N LYS A 59 -1.93 -4.14 -3.43
CA LYS A 59 -1.56 -5.09 -2.39
C LYS A 59 -2.35 -4.91 -1.11
N THR A 60 -3.00 -3.77 -0.93
CA THR A 60 -3.78 -3.49 0.28
C THR A 60 -5.25 -3.88 0.14
N ILE A 61 -5.64 -4.47 -0.99
CA ILE A 61 -7.03 -4.87 -1.20
C ILE A 61 -7.42 -5.88 -0.11
N GLY A 62 -8.55 -5.61 0.52
CA GLY A 62 -9.02 -6.43 1.63
C GLY A 62 -8.73 -5.82 3.00
N PHE A 63 -7.89 -4.80 3.06
CA PHE A 63 -7.50 -4.15 4.32
C PHE A 63 -7.76 -2.67 4.31
N LEU A 64 -7.33 -1.98 3.26
CA LEU A 64 -7.53 -0.54 3.13
C LEU A 64 -8.86 -0.29 2.43
N ASN A 65 -9.62 0.68 2.93
CA ASN A 65 -10.90 1.05 2.32
C ASN A 65 -10.65 1.51 0.88
N PRO A 66 -11.32 0.90 -0.09
CA PRO A 66 -11.10 1.26 -1.50
C PRO A 66 -11.33 2.73 -1.80
N SER A 67 -12.24 3.41 -1.10
CA SER A 67 -12.51 4.82 -1.38
C SER A 67 -11.27 5.68 -1.16
N TYR A 68 -10.37 5.27 -0.29
CA TYR A 68 -9.12 5.97 -0.06
C TYR A 68 -8.30 6.08 -1.34
N VAL A 69 -8.23 4.98 -2.08
CA VAL A 69 -7.47 4.92 -3.33
C VAL A 69 -8.24 5.60 -4.45
N ILE A 70 -9.54 5.31 -4.54
CA ILE A 70 -10.36 5.79 -5.64
C ILE A 70 -10.37 7.32 -5.68
N GLN A 71 -10.58 7.95 -4.52
CA GLN A 71 -10.64 9.41 -4.46
C GLN A 71 -9.33 10.04 -4.89
N ARG A 72 -8.21 9.46 -4.48
CA ARG A 72 -6.91 10.00 -4.84
C ARG A 72 -6.70 9.99 -6.35
N TYR A 73 -7.06 8.89 -6.99
CA TYR A 73 -6.79 8.74 -8.42
C TYR A 73 -7.78 9.52 -9.28
N ILE A 74 -8.99 9.74 -8.78
CA ILE A 74 -9.93 10.64 -9.46
C ILE A 74 -9.42 12.07 -9.44
N GLN A 75 -8.91 12.50 -8.29
CA GLN A 75 -8.44 13.88 -8.14
C GLN A 75 -7.33 14.24 -9.10
N VAL A 76 -6.47 13.30 -9.43
CA VAL A 76 -5.37 13.54 -10.35
C VAL A 76 -5.69 13.04 -11.76
N THR A 77 -6.90 12.58 -11.98
CA THR A 77 -7.38 12.08 -13.29
C THR A 77 -6.51 10.98 -13.87
N GLN A 78 -5.99 10.12 -13.00
CA GLN A 78 -5.19 8.97 -13.41
C GLN A 78 -6.13 7.77 -13.61
N LEU A 79 -6.94 7.85 -14.66
CA LEU A 79 -8.05 6.91 -14.83
C LEU A 79 -7.59 5.50 -15.23
N ASP A 80 -6.52 5.40 -16.00
CA ASP A 80 -6.01 4.08 -16.38
C ASP A 80 -5.57 3.30 -15.16
N ASN A 81 -4.90 3.98 -14.23
CA ASN A 81 -4.47 3.35 -12.98
C ASN A 81 -5.65 2.99 -12.11
N LEU A 82 -6.65 3.86 -12.08
CA LEU A 82 -7.86 3.58 -11.32
C LEU A 82 -8.58 2.35 -11.86
N ILE A 83 -8.68 2.22 -13.17
CA ILE A 83 -9.30 1.06 -13.79
C ILE A 83 -8.55 -0.22 -13.41
N LYS A 84 -7.23 -0.17 -13.44
CA LYS A 84 -6.41 -1.31 -13.05
C LYS A 84 -6.71 -1.75 -11.62
N TYR A 85 -6.82 -0.78 -10.71
CA TYR A 85 -7.13 -1.06 -9.32
C TYR A 85 -8.53 -1.67 -9.18
N LEU A 86 -9.51 -1.08 -9.86
CA LEU A 86 -10.88 -1.55 -9.77
C LEU A 86 -11.03 -2.96 -10.32
N GLU A 87 -10.31 -3.28 -11.38
CA GLU A 87 -10.34 -4.63 -11.93
C GLU A 87 -9.81 -5.64 -10.92
N LYS A 88 -8.74 -5.29 -10.23
CA LYS A 88 -8.20 -6.19 -9.21
C LYS A 88 -9.15 -6.31 -8.03
N LEU A 89 -9.78 -5.21 -7.65
CA LEU A 89 -10.72 -5.21 -6.54
C LEU A 89 -11.89 -6.15 -6.82
N ILE A 90 -12.38 -6.15 -8.05
CA ILE A 90 -13.50 -7.00 -8.44
C ILE A 90 -13.07 -8.46 -8.51
N ARG A 91 -11.87 -8.72 -9.03
CA ARG A 91 -11.40 -10.08 -9.23
C ARG A 91 -11.02 -10.79 -7.95
N GLU A 92 -10.72 -10.05 -6.89
CA GLU A 92 -10.25 -10.63 -5.64
C GLU A 92 -11.18 -10.29 -4.50
N PRO A 93 -12.40 -10.83 -4.52
CA PRO A 93 -13.33 -10.56 -3.43
C PRO A 93 -12.81 -11.18 -2.14
N LYS A 94 -12.55 -10.37 -1.16
CA LYS A 94 -11.94 -10.83 0.08
C LYS A 94 -12.91 -11.30 1.12
N ASN A 95 -14.15 -11.02 0.91
CA ASN A 95 -15.15 -11.25 1.92
C ASN A 95 -15.88 -12.56 1.73
N MET A 96 -15.34 -13.45 1.08
CA MET A 96 -16.01 -14.71 0.73
C MET A 96 -16.67 -15.41 1.92
#